data_b35dfa3258fdf5f867573299e5dd2d03
#
_entry.id   b35dfa3258fdf5f867573299e5dd2d03
#
_cell.length_a   1.000
_cell.length_b   1.000
_cell.length_c   1.000
_cell.angle_alpha   90.00
_cell.angle_beta   90.00
_cell.angle_gamma   90.00
#
_symmetry.space_group_name_H-M   'P 1'
#
loop_
_entity.id
_entity.type
_entity.pdbx_description
1 polymer ?
#
loop_
_entity_poly.entity_id
_entity_poly.type
_entity_poly.pdbx_seq_one_letter_code
_entity_poly.pdbx_strand_id
1 'polypeptide(L)'
;MSAAGVLRDEGSGRYSLAGAVVLGTVAQLREHGLRAFGGCAGALEVDLRAVERADSGALALLVDWLSWARAAGRGMKFTALPAALLALARLSDVEDLLTGR
;
A
#
# COMPACT_ATOMS: atom_id res chain seq x y z
N MET A 1 6.80 -17.89 -11.01
CA MET A 1 6.20 -17.80 -9.66
C MET A 1 6.59 -16.48 -9.03
N SER A 2 5.59 -15.71 -8.56
CA SER A 2 5.86 -14.41 -7.94
C SER A 2 6.45 -14.60 -6.55
N ALA A 3 7.42 -13.75 -6.20
CA ALA A 3 7.94 -13.70 -4.84
C ALA A 3 6.86 -13.18 -3.89
N ALA A 4 6.95 -13.55 -2.61
CA ALA A 4 6.09 -12.98 -1.57
C ALA A 4 6.27 -11.46 -1.51
N GLY A 5 5.24 -10.74 -1.08
CA GLY A 5 5.28 -9.28 -1.01
C GLY A 5 6.34 -8.80 -0.03
N VAL A 6 7.03 -7.72 -0.40
CA VAL A 6 8.07 -7.08 0.40
C VAL A 6 7.86 -5.58 0.39
N LEU A 7 7.88 -4.99 1.57
CA LEU A 7 7.86 -3.53 1.73
C LEU A 7 9.27 -3.05 2.06
N ARG A 8 9.79 -2.11 1.27
CA ARG A 8 11.13 -1.54 1.47
C ARG A 8 11.01 -0.08 1.86
N ASP A 9 11.81 0.32 2.83
CA ASP A 9 11.98 1.72 3.23
C ASP A 9 12.99 2.38 2.30
N GLU A 10 12.54 3.38 1.55
CA GLU A 10 13.38 4.14 0.62
C GLU A 10 13.87 5.48 1.24
N GLY A 11 13.53 5.72 2.50
CA GLY A 11 13.91 6.95 3.19
C GLY A 11 12.90 8.08 3.01
N SER A 12 12.90 9.02 3.95
CA SER A 12 12.09 10.24 3.88
C SER A 12 10.59 10.01 3.74
N GLY A 13 10.07 8.93 4.35
CA GLY A 13 8.64 8.58 4.28
C GLY A 13 8.23 7.91 2.98
N ARG A 14 9.18 7.51 2.16
CA ARG A 14 8.94 6.84 0.87
C ARG A 14 9.24 5.37 1.00
N TYR A 15 8.33 4.55 0.48
CA TYR A 15 8.41 3.09 0.53
C TYR A 15 8.12 2.52 -0.84
N SER A 16 8.60 1.31 -1.10
CA SER A 16 8.21 0.56 -2.28
C SER A 16 7.67 -0.81 -1.86
N LEU A 17 6.59 -1.23 -2.52
CA LEU A 17 5.97 -2.53 -2.30
C LEU A 17 6.19 -3.38 -3.55
N ALA A 18 6.67 -4.60 -3.37
CA ALA A 18 7.05 -5.47 -4.48
C ALA A 18 6.49 -6.88 -4.29
N GLY A 19 6.37 -7.62 -5.38
CA GLY A 19 6.01 -9.03 -5.37
C GLY A 19 4.51 -9.27 -5.31
N ALA A 20 4.12 -10.36 -4.66
CA ALA A 20 2.72 -10.76 -4.59
C ALA A 20 2.04 -10.15 -3.37
N VAL A 21 1.03 -9.32 -3.61
CA VAL A 21 0.21 -8.68 -2.58
C VAL A 21 -1.20 -9.22 -2.73
N VAL A 22 -1.43 -10.36 -2.11
CA VAL A 22 -2.65 -11.14 -2.24
C VAL A 22 -3.12 -11.59 -0.86
N LEU A 23 -4.32 -12.16 -0.77
CA LEU A 23 -4.91 -12.55 0.51
C LEU A 23 -3.97 -13.36 1.40
N GLY A 24 -3.14 -14.23 0.80
CA GLY A 24 -2.21 -15.06 1.56
C GLY A 24 -1.00 -14.31 2.13
N THR A 25 -0.74 -13.08 1.71
CA THR A 25 0.45 -12.32 2.14
C THR A 25 0.13 -11.03 2.88
N VAL A 26 -1.11 -10.55 2.82
CA VAL A 26 -1.44 -9.20 3.31
C VAL A 26 -1.33 -9.05 4.82
N ALA A 27 -1.56 -10.11 5.60
CA ALA A 27 -1.48 -9.99 7.06
C ALA A 27 -0.07 -9.60 7.52
N GLN A 28 0.95 -10.24 6.97
CA GLN A 28 2.35 -9.93 7.29
C GLN A 28 2.74 -8.55 6.80
N LEU A 29 2.32 -8.20 5.58
CA LEU A 29 2.60 -6.88 5.01
C LEU A 29 1.94 -5.78 5.83
N ARG A 30 0.71 -5.99 6.29
CA ARG A 30 0.01 -5.02 7.11
C ARG A 30 0.79 -4.69 8.38
N GLU A 31 1.23 -5.71 9.10
CA GLU A 31 1.98 -5.50 10.33
C GLU A 31 3.34 -4.88 10.09
N HIS A 32 4.05 -5.34 9.08
CA HIS A 32 5.34 -4.80 8.71
C HIS A 32 5.20 -3.30 8.37
N GLY A 33 4.20 -2.95 7.56
CA GLY A 33 3.95 -1.57 7.19
C GLY A 33 3.65 -0.68 8.38
N LEU A 34 2.76 -1.11 9.27
CA LEU A 34 2.41 -0.33 10.45
C LEU A 34 3.62 -0.05 11.34
N ARG A 35 4.51 -1.03 11.49
CA ARG A 35 5.75 -0.83 12.25
C ARG A 35 6.68 0.15 11.55
N ALA A 36 6.84 0.01 10.23
CA ALA A 36 7.72 0.87 9.46
C ALA A 36 7.21 2.32 9.47
N PHE A 37 5.92 2.51 9.22
CA PHE A 37 5.31 3.85 9.20
C PHE A 37 5.34 4.50 10.58
N GLY A 38 5.15 3.72 11.64
CA GLY A 38 5.22 4.22 13.01
C GLY A 38 6.61 4.66 13.42
N GLY A 39 7.64 4.18 12.74
CA GLY A 39 9.04 4.52 13.02
C GLY A 39 9.51 5.82 12.37
N CYS A 40 8.66 6.49 11.60
CA CYS A 40 9.00 7.76 10.96
C CYS A 40 7.85 8.76 11.16
N ALA A 41 8.07 10.00 10.75
CA ALA A 41 7.07 11.06 10.89
C ALA A 41 6.76 11.68 9.54
N GLY A 42 5.61 12.35 9.45
CA GLY A 42 5.23 13.12 8.27
C GLY A 42 4.47 12.32 7.23
N ALA A 43 4.39 12.88 6.03
CA ALA A 43 3.66 12.28 4.93
C ALA A 43 4.32 11.00 4.43
N LEU A 44 3.51 10.06 3.99
CA LEU A 44 3.94 8.75 3.52
C LEU A 44 3.59 8.56 2.05
N GLU A 45 4.48 7.90 1.32
CA GLU A 45 4.26 7.56 -0.08
C GLU A 45 4.71 6.11 -0.31
N VAL A 46 3.85 5.32 -0.94
CA VAL A 46 4.14 3.92 -1.25
C VAL A 46 4.06 3.72 -2.76
N ASP A 47 5.18 3.36 -3.37
CA ASP A 47 5.29 3.06 -4.79
C ASP A 47 4.94 1.59 -5.02
N LEU A 48 3.95 1.34 -5.87
CA LEU A 48 3.45 0.00 -6.17
C LEU A 48 3.96 -0.54 -7.50
N ARG A 49 4.94 0.13 -8.11
CA ARG A 49 5.45 -0.24 -9.43
C ARG A 49 5.91 -1.69 -9.52
N ALA A 50 6.53 -2.19 -8.46
CA ALA A 50 7.11 -3.54 -8.43
C ALA A 50 6.15 -4.61 -7.93
N VAL A 51 4.89 -4.29 -7.71
CA VAL A 51 3.87 -5.28 -7.36
C VAL A 51 3.58 -6.13 -8.60
N GLU A 52 3.79 -7.44 -8.49
CA GLU A 52 3.63 -8.37 -9.61
C GLU A 52 2.26 -9.00 -9.66
N ARG A 53 1.64 -9.23 -8.50
CA ARG A 53 0.30 -9.79 -8.38
C ARG A 53 -0.48 -9.06 -7.30
N ALA A 54 -1.75 -8.79 -7.58
CA ALA A 54 -2.63 -8.13 -6.63
C ALA A 54 -4.06 -8.66 -6.80
N ASP A 55 -4.76 -8.82 -5.68
CA ASP A 55 -6.16 -9.19 -5.66
C ASP A 55 -6.91 -8.25 -4.70
N SER A 56 -8.15 -8.62 -4.32
CA SER A 56 -8.93 -7.80 -3.38
C SER A 56 -8.25 -7.65 -2.03
N GLY A 57 -7.37 -8.58 -1.66
CA GLY A 57 -6.56 -8.46 -0.44
C GLY A 57 -5.61 -7.28 -0.51
N ALA A 58 -5.03 -7.02 -1.69
CA ALA A 58 -4.18 -5.83 -1.87
C ALA A 58 -4.96 -4.55 -1.64
N LEU A 59 -6.15 -4.44 -2.20
CA LEU A 59 -6.98 -3.24 -2.00
C LEU A 59 -7.30 -3.05 -0.52
N ALA A 60 -7.69 -4.13 0.18
CA ALA A 60 -7.97 -4.09 1.60
C ALA A 60 -6.77 -3.62 2.41
N LEU A 61 -5.56 -4.10 2.05
CA LEU A 61 -4.32 -3.68 2.69
C LEU A 61 -4.08 -2.18 2.55
N LEU A 62 -4.22 -1.64 1.34
CA LEU A 62 -3.99 -0.22 1.10
C LEU A 62 -5.01 0.64 1.85
N VAL A 63 -6.27 0.22 1.89
CA VAL A 63 -7.31 0.94 2.63
C VAL A 63 -7.03 0.90 4.14
N ASP A 64 -6.57 -0.23 4.67
CA ASP A 64 -6.19 -0.36 6.07
C ASP A 64 -5.04 0.59 6.43
N TRP A 65 -4.00 0.64 5.62
CA TRP A 65 -2.88 1.54 5.84
C TRP A 65 -3.32 3.00 5.77
N LEU A 66 -4.18 3.33 4.80
CA LEU A 66 -4.71 4.68 4.66
C LEU A 66 -5.53 5.09 5.88
N SER A 67 -6.36 4.18 6.39
CA SER A 67 -7.17 4.43 7.60
C SER A 67 -6.27 4.68 8.80
N TRP A 68 -5.21 3.90 8.95
CA TRP A 68 -4.24 4.10 10.01
C TRP A 68 -3.58 5.48 9.91
N ALA A 69 -3.15 5.86 8.71
CA ALA A 69 -2.49 7.15 8.50
C ALA A 69 -3.42 8.31 8.84
N ARG A 70 -4.68 8.23 8.42
CA ARG A 70 -5.68 9.25 8.74
C ARG A 70 -5.91 9.38 10.24
N ALA A 71 -6.01 8.27 10.94
CA ALA A 71 -6.16 8.26 12.39
C ALA A 71 -4.94 8.88 13.08
N ALA A 72 -3.77 8.74 12.48
CA ALA A 72 -2.51 9.33 12.98
C ALA A 72 -2.31 10.78 12.52
N GLY A 73 -3.24 11.35 11.76
CA GLY A 73 -3.11 12.71 11.24
C GLY A 73 -2.05 12.85 10.17
N ARG A 74 -1.74 11.78 9.44
CA ARG A 74 -0.67 11.75 8.47
C ARG A 74 -1.22 11.56 7.06
N GLY A 75 -0.64 12.26 6.09
CA GLY A 75 -0.93 12.03 4.68
C GLY A 75 -0.33 10.72 4.21
N MET A 76 -1.04 10.00 3.34
CA MET A 76 -0.51 8.80 2.69
C MET A 76 -1.09 8.72 1.30
N LYS A 77 -0.23 8.41 0.33
CA LYS A 77 -0.68 8.16 -1.03
C LYS A 77 0.06 6.98 -1.63
N PHE A 78 -0.57 6.35 -2.60
CA PHE A 78 -0.01 5.22 -3.33
C PHE A 78 0.20 5.65 -4.77
N THR A 79 1.34 5.27 -5.36
CA THR A 79 1.70 5.63 -6.72
C THR A 79 1.92 4.39 -7.57
N ALA A 80 1.79 4.54 -8.90
CA ALA A 80 2.04 3.48 -9.88
C ALA A 80 1.21 2.22 -9.62
N LEU A 81 -0.10 2.39 -9.34
CA LEU A 81 -0.99 1.25 -9.10
C LEU A 81 -1.01 0.33 -10.32
N PRO A 82 -0.80 -1.00 -10.13
CA PRO A 82 -0.97 -1.95 -11.21
C PRO A 82 -2.40 -1.90 -11.78
N ALA A 83 -2.54 -2.25 -13.07
CA ALA A 83 -3.83 -2.15 -13.76
C ALA A 83 -4.95 -2.91 -13.04
N ALA A 84 -4.67 -4.12 -12.53
CA ALA A 84 -5.66 -4.91 -11.83
C ALA A 84 -6.12 -4.23 -10.53
N LEU A 85 -5.19 -3.65 -9.79
CA LEU A 85 -5.50 -2.95 -8.55
C LEU A 85 -6.23 -1.64 -8.82
N LEU A 86 -5.84 -0.93 -9.87
CA LEU A 86 -6.51 0.30 -10.28
C LEU A 86 -7.97 0.02 -10.66
N ALA A 87 -8.23 -1.07 -11.37
CA ALA A 87 -9.59 -1.46 -11.72
C ALA A 87 -10.43 -1.75 -10.48
N LEU A 88 -9.87 -2.46 -9.51
CA LEU A 88 -10.56 -2.73 -8.23
C LEU A 88 -10.84 -1.44 -7.46
N ALA A 89 -9.88 -0.53 -7.43
CA ALA A 89 -10.04 0.75 -6.75
C ALA A 89 -11.14 1.61 -7.38
N ARG A 90 -11.26 1.59 -8.70
CA ARG A 90 -12.31 2.31 -9.42
C ARG A 90 -13.69 1.70 -9.14
N LEU A 91 -13.80 0.38 -9.17
CA LEU A 91 -15.05 -0.30 -8.86
C LEU A 91 -15.53 -0.03 -7.44
N SER A 92 -14.61 0.12 -6.52
CA SER A 92 -14.89 0.39 -5.10
C SER A 92 -14.95 1.88 -4.78
N ASP A 93 -14.76 2.74 -5.78
CA ASP A 93 -14.81 4.20 -5.64
C ASP A 93 -13.80 4.75 -4.60
N VAL A 94 -12.62 4.16 -4.57
CA VAL A 94 -11.56 4.59 -3.64
C VAL A 94 -10.28 5.03 -4.35
N GLU A 95 -10.30 5.14 -5.69
CA GLU A 95 -9.11 5.54 -6.45
C GLU A 95 -8.53 6.86 -5.97
N ASP A 96 -9.36 7.88 -5.82
CA ASP A 96 -8.90 9.21 -5.42
C ASP A 96 -8.34 9.22 -3.99
N LEU A 97 -8.90 8.42 -3.11
CA LEU A 97 -8.39 8.28 -1.75
C LEU A 97 -6.98 7.68 -1.77
N LEU A 98 -6.75 6.66 -2.58
CA LEU A 98 -5.47 5.96 -2.63
C LEU A 98 -4.39 6.82 -3.28
N THR A 99 -4.73 7.62 -4.27
CA THR A 99 -3.77 8.44 -5.01
C THR A 99 -3.54 9.81 -4.41
N GLY A 100 -4.29 10.16 -3.38
CA GLY A 100 -4.13 11.44 -2.68
C GLY A 100 -4.79 12.64 -3.37
N ARG A 101 -5.78 12.35 -4.22
CA ARG A 101 -6.53 13.40 -4.91
C ARG A 101 -7.75 13.87 -4.13
#